data_187090b2df6aa61eee835560802ec50d
#
_entry.id   187090b2df6aa61eee835560802ec50d
#
_cell.length_a   1.000
_cell.length_b   1.000
_cell.length_c   1.000
_cell.angle_alpha   90.00
_cell.angle_beta   90.00
_cell.angle_gamma   90.00
#
_symmetry.space_group_name_H-M   'P 1'
#
loop_
_entity.id
_entity.type
_entity.pdbx_description
1 polymer ?
#
loop_
_entity_poly.entity_id
_entity_poly.type
_entity_poly.pdbx_seq_one_letter_code
_entity_poly.pdbx_strand_id
1 'polypeptide(L)'
;LMVSPVAVGLGYLVDYPGIRGSLLLLLTAYALLAYPLLARALLPALRGLPPSLLQAARVLGAGPFRAFLRVELPLLLPALSSGTALALAALLGEFGASLVLWRPEWTTLALAIYERLGRPGEGPFREAVALALVLALLSAGLFYLLDRGRGRFG
;
A
#
# COMPACT_ATOMS: atom_id res chain seq x y z
N LEU A 1 5.31 -15.60 0.53
CA LEU A 1 3.96 -16.10 0.29
C LEU A 1 3.11 -14.91 -0.15
N MET A 2 2.69 -14.90 -1.42
CA MET A 2 1.72 -13.94 -1.93
C MET A 2 0.34 -14.57 -1.79
N VAL A 3 -0.51 -13.98 -0.97
CA VAL A 3 -1.91 -14.39 -0.86
C VAL A 3 -2.65 -13.76 -2.05
N SER A 4 -3.53 -14.54 -2.70
CA SER A 4 -4.35 -14.03 -3.81
C SER A 4 -5.30 -12.95 -3.29
N PRO A 5 -5.32 -11.74 -3.90
CA PRO A 5 -6.25 -10.67 -3.52
C PRO A 5 -7.71 -11.10 -3.59
N VAL A 6 -8.07 -11.91 -4.60
CA VAL A 6 -9.42 -12.47 -4.76
C VAL A 6 -9.76 -13.39 -3.58
N ALA A 7 -8.82 -14.23 -3.14
CA ALA A 7 -9.04 -15.12 -2.00
C ALA A 7 -9.23 -14.34 -0.69
N VAL A 8 -8.49 -13.24 -0.50
CA VAL A 8 -8.68 -12.32 0.64
C VAL A 8 -10.08 -11.70 0.61
N GLY A 9 -10.50 -11.18 -0.56
CA GLY A 9 -11.82 -10.60 -0.73
C GLY A 9 -12.94 -11.62 -0.46
N LEU A 10 -12.84 -12.84 -0.97
CA LEU A 10 -13.81 -13.91 -0.75
C LEU A 10 -13.86 -14.33 0.74
N GLY A 11 -12.69 -14.51 1.38
CA GLY A 11 -12.63 -14.83 2.81
C GLY A 11 -13.36 -13.79 3.64
N TYR A 12 -13.12 -12.51 3.38
CA TYR A 12 -13.81 -11.43 4.10
C TYR A 12 -15.32 -11.40 3.84
N LEU A 13 -15.79 -11.72 2.64
CA LEU A 13 -17.22 -11.83 2.38
C LEU A 13 -17.89 -12.97 3.14
N VAL A 14 -17.17 -14.09 3.33
CA VAL A 14 -17.72 -15.26 4.03
C VAL A 14 -17.70 -15.03 5.54
N ASP A 15 -16.57 -14.57 6.09
CA ASP A 15 -16.34 -14.51 7.53
C ASP A 15 -17.01 -13.31 8.20
N TYR A 16 -17.26 -12.22 7.46
CA TYR A 16 -17.80 -10.97 8.00
C TYR A 16 -19.12 -10.52 7.36
N PRO A 17 -20.21 -11.31 7.48
CA PRO A 17 -21.48 -11.01 6.84
C PRO A 17 -22.11 -9.69 7.30
N GLY A 18 -21.85 -9.27 8.56
CA GLY A 18 -22.43 -8.05 9.15
C GLY A 18 -21.88 -6.73 8.61
N ILE A 19 -20.68 -6.77 7.99
CA ILE A 19 -20.03 -5.59 7.41
C ILE A 19 -19.79 -5.74 5.90
N ARG A 20 -20.50 -6.68 5.28
CA ARG A 20 -20.46 -6.86 3.82
C ARG A 20 -20.75 -5.55 3.11
N GLY A 21 -19.87 -5.15 2.21
CA GLY A 21 -20.01 -3.93 1.43
C GLY A 21 -19.65 -2.64 2.17
N SER A 22 -19.01 -2.72 3.33
CA SER A 22 -18.45 -1.53 3.96
C SER A 22 -17.08 -1.19 3.35
N LEU A 23 -16.78 0.11 3.22
CA LEU A 23 -15.46 0.59 2.81
C LEU A 23 -14.36 0.10 3.76
N LEU A 24 -14.69 -0.11 5.03
CA LEU A 24 -13.77 -0.65 6.03
C LEU A 24 -13.24 -2.02 5.63
N LEU A 25 -14.08 -2.88 5.06
CA LEU A 25 -13.70 -4.23 4.64
C LEU A 25 -12.69 -4.18 3.49
N LEU A 26 -12.88 -3.27 2.53
CA LEU A 26 -11.92 -3.04 1.46
C LEU A 26 -10.59 -2.50 1.99
N LEU A 27 -10.64 -1.53 2.91
CA LEU A 27 -9.44 -0.95 3.52
C LEU A 27 -8.64 -1.99 4.32
N THR A 28 -9.31 -2.88 5.05
CA THR A 28 -8.64 -3.98 5.78
C THR A 28 -8.03 -5.00 4.83
N ALA A 29 -8.70 -5.33 3.72
CA ALA A 29 -8.14 -6.19 2.68
C ALA A 29 -6.87 -5.57 2.07
N TYR A 30 -6.91 -4.27 1.77
CA TYR A 30 -5.75 -3.53 1.25
C TYR A 30 -4.61 -3.44 2.26
N ALA A 31 -4.90 -3.22 3.54
CA ALA A 31 -3.89 -3.23 4.59
C ALA A 31 -3.19 -4.60 4.69
N LEU A 32 -3.95 -5.70 4.58
CA LEU A 32 -3.39 -7.05 4.56
C LEU A 32 -2.50 -7.30 3.33
N LEU A 33 -2.90 -6.82 2.15
CA LEU A 33 -2.11 -6.92 0.92
C LEU A 33 -0.85 -6.04 0.95
N ALA A 34 -0.92 -4.87 1.60
CA ALA A 34 0.20 -3.96 1.78
C ALA A 34 1.26 -4.50 2.75
N TYR A 35 0.83 -5.26 3.77
CA TYR A 35 1.69 -5.74 4.86
C TYR A 35 2.98 -6.44 4.37
N PRO A 36 2.95 -7.44 3.47
CA PRO A 36 4.16 -8.12 3.02
C PRO A 36 5.13 -7.19 2.27
N LEU A 37 4.63 -6.17 1.57
CA LEU A 37 5.45 -5.19 0.86
C LEU A 37 6.18 -4.27 1.85
N LEU A 38 5.47 -3.79 2.87
CA LEU A 38 6.03 -3.01 3.96
C LEU A 38 7.05 -3.82 4.76
N ALA A 39 6.72 -5.07 5.11
CA ALA A 39 7.61 -5.95 5.84
C ALA A 39 8.92 -6.22 5.09
N ARG A 40 8.85 -6.42 3.77
CA ARG A 40 10.05 -6.60 2.92
C ARG A 40 10.95 -5.36 2.88
N ALA A 41 10.40 -4.18 2.97
CA ALA A 41 11.17 -2.93 2.99
C ALA A 41 11.78 -2.68 4.38
N LEU A 42 11.02 -2.89 5.45
CA LEU A 42 11.41 -2.58 6.82
C LEU A 42 12.36 -3.60 7.44
N LEU A 43 12.17 -4.90 7.15
CA LEU A 43 12.93 -5.96 7.81
C LEU A 43 14.45 -5.87 7.59
N PRO A 44 14.96 -5.63 6.38
CA PRO A 44 16.39 -5.41 6.16
C PRO A 44 16.91 -4.15 6.87
N ALA A 45 16.14 -3.06 6.86
CA ALA A 45 16.49 -1.81 7.51
C ALA A 45 16.60 -1.98 9.03
N LEU A 46 15.63 -2.68 9.64
CA LEU A 46 15.67 -3.02 11.07
C LEU A 46 16.89 -3.88 11.43
N ARG A 47 17.19 -4.89 10.61
CA ARG A 47 18.34 -5.77 10.84
C ARG A 47 19.69 -5.07 10.61
N GLY A 48 19.70 -4.03 9.80
CA GLY A 48 20.90 -3.22 9.52
C GLY A 48 21.20 -2.16 10.57
N LEU A 49 20.31 -1.93 11.56
CA LEU A 49 20.56 -0.96 12.62
C LEU A 49 21.69 -1.44 13.55
N PRO A 50 22.80 -0.66 13.72
CA PRO A 50 23.87 -1.03 14.62
C PRO A 50 23.37 -1.08 16.07
N PRO A 51 23.59 -2.18 16.82
CA PRO A 51 23.18 -2.28 18.22
C PRO A 51 23.84 -1.22 19.12
N SER A 52 25.00 -0.72 18.72
CA SER A 52 25.72 0.35 19.42
C SER A 52 24.96 1.66 19.54
N LEU A 53 24.10 2.00 18.57
CA LEU A 53 23.30 3.21 18.61
C LEU A 53 22.26 3.14 19.75
N LEU A 54 21.62 2.00 19.93
CA LEU A 54 20.68 1.77 21.01
C LEU A 54 21.35 1.73 22.38
N GLN A 55 22.52 1.13 22.44
CA GLN A 55 23.33 1.10 23.65
C GLN A 55 23.77 2.51 24.05
N ALA A 56 24.25 3.31 23.12
CA ALA A 56 24.61 4.71 23.37
C ALA A 56 23.42 5.54 23.85
N ALA A 57 22.25 5.39 23.24
CA ALA A 57 21.04 6.07 23.68
C ALA A 57 20.66 5.70 25.13
N ARG A 58 20.80 4.43 25.51
CA ARG A 58 20.52 3.96 26.88
C ARG A 58 21.52 4.52 27.89
N VAL A 59 22.81 4.56 27.54
CA VAL A 59 23.86 5.16 28.40
C VAL A 59 23.58 6.65 28.64
N LEU A 60 23.02 7.35 27.64
CA LEU A 60 22.59 8.75 27.76
C LEU A 60 21.23 8.91 28.48
N GLY A 61 20.70 7.86 29.11
CA GLY A 61 19.47 7.91 29.89
C GLY A 61 18.18 7.90 29.07
N ALA A 62 18.23 7.56 27.77
CA ALA A 62 17.03 7.44 26.97
C ALA A 62 16.27 6.15 27.33
N GLY A 63 15.03 6.29 27.78
CA GLY A 63 14.11 5.16 27.91
C GLY A 63 13.78 4.55 26.56
N PRO A 64 13.21 3.31 26.52
CA PRO A 64 12.99 2.55 25.26
C PRO A 64 12.13 3.32 24.24
N PHE A 65 11.10 3.99 24.67
CA PHE A 65 10.23 4.78 23.78
C PHE A 65 10.95 6.00 23.19
N ARG A 66 11.80 6.68 23.99
CA ARG A 66 12.62 7.81 23.48
C ARG A 66 13.69 7.33 22.51
N ALA A 67 14.33 6.21 22.79
CA ALA A 67 15.31 5.61 21.89
C ALA A 67 14.66 5.24 20.56
N PHE A 68 13.48 4.61 20.57
CA PHE A 68 12.71 4.33 19.36
C PHE A 68 12.41 5.61 18.57
N LEU A 69 11.77 6.61 19.16
CA LEU A 69 11.33 7.82 18.44
C LEU A 69 12.49 8.69 17.95
N ARG A 70 13.61 8.76 18.69
CA ARG A 70 14.70 9.69 18.38
C ARG A 70 15.87 9.05 17.63
N VAL A 71 16.00 7.74 17.68
CA VAL A 71 17.13 7.02 17.05
C VAL A 71 16.63 6.05 16.00
N GLU A 72 15.80 5.07 16.37
CA GLU A 72 15.38 4.04 15.41
C GLU A 72 14.46 4.58 14.32
N LEU A 73 13.38 5.27 14.70
CA LEU A 73 12.37 5.74 13.75
C LEU A 73 12.95 6.65 12.66
N PRO A 74 13.79 7.66 12.96
CA PRO A 74 14.42 8.48 11.93
C PRO A 74 15.27 7.66 10.94
N LEU A 75 15.98 6.65 11.42
CA LEU A 75 16.79 5.77 10.58
C LEU A 75 15.94 4.81 9.74
N LEU A 76 14.74 4.48 10.19
CA LEU A 76 13.80 3.63 9.46
C LEU A 76 12.91 4.41 8.49
N LEU A 77 12.80 5.75 8.62
CA LEU A 77 11.95 6.58 7.76
C LEU A 77 12.20 6.37 6.25
N PRO A 78 13.44 6.26 5.75
CA PRO A 78 13.68 6.01 4.33
C PRO A 78 13.14 4.66 3.86
N ALA A 79 13.28 3.61 4.69
CA ALA A 79 12.73 2.29 4.39
C ALA A 79 11.20 2.28 4.49
N LEU A 80 10.66 2.95 5.50
CA LEU A 80 9.20 3.09 5.69
C LEU A 80 8.57 3.85 4.52
N SER A 81 9.14 4.99 4.12
CA SER A 81 8.64 5.77 2.99
C SER A 81 8.68 4.96 1.69
N SER A 82 9.81 4.31 1.38
CA SER A 82 9.93 3.51 0.18
C SER A 82 8.99 2.29 0.18
N GLY A 83 8.84 1.63 1.33
CA GLY A 83 7.91 0.49 1.48
C GLY A 83 6.45 0.89 1.33
N THR A 84 6.05 1.99 1.97
CA THR A 84 4.69 2.55 1.87
C THR A 84 4.36 2.89 0.43
N ALA A 85 5.28 3.43 -0.26
CA ALA A 85 5.13 3.83 -1.65
C ALA A 85 4.99 2.67 -2.61
N LEU A 86 5.84 1.67 -2.44
CA LEU A 86 5.70 0.44 -3.21
C LEU A 86 4.33 -0.22 -2.93
N ALA A 87 3.89 -0.22 -1.66
CA ALA A 87 2.59 -0.73 -1.27
C ALA A 87 1.45 0.06 -1.93
N LEU A 88 1.48 1.41 -1.85
CA LEU A 88 0.48 2.27 -2.48
C LEU A 88 0.44 2.08 -4.00
N ALA A 89 1.60 2.04 -4.67
CA ALA A 89 1.64 1.82 -6.11
C ALA A 89 1.05 0.46 -6.51
N ALA A 90 1.32 -0.59 -5.74
CA ALA A 90 0.74 -1.91 -5.96
C ALA A 90 -0.79 -1.90 -5.74
N LEU A 91 -1.26 -1.21 -4.69
CA LEU A 91 -2.68 -1.13 -4.36
C LEU A 91 -3.49 -0.25 -5.33
N LEU A 92 -2.88 0.75 -5.97
CA LEU A 92 -3.55 1.55 -7.01
C LEU A 92 -4.02 0.68 -8.19
N GLY A 93 -3.23 -0.32 -8.56
CA GLY A 93 -3.57 -1.28 -9.62
C GLY A 93 -4.28 -2.54 -9.12
N GLU A 94 -4.60 -2.61 -7.81
CA GLU A 94 -5.23 -3.79 -7.25
C GLU A 94 -6.68 -3.90 -7.72
N PHE A 95 -7.00 -5.02 -8.36
CA PHE A 95 -8.30 -5.27 -8.98
C PHE A 95 -9.06 -6.41 -8.29
N GLY A 96 -8.36 -7.45 -7.84
CA GLY A 96 -8.99 -8.69 -7.40
C GLY A 96 -9.84 -8.56 -6.15
N ALA A 97 -9.33 -7.91 -5.09
CA ALA A 97 -10.10 -7.66 -3.88
C ALA A 97 -11.23 -6.65 -4.13
N SER A 98 -10.94 -5.59 -4.94
CA SER A 98 -11.97 -4.59 -5.30
C SER A 98 -13.12 -5.20 -6.08
N LEU A 99 -12.85 -6.13 -7.00
CA LEU A 99 -13.90 -6.81 -7.78
C LEU A 99 -14.85 -7.60 -6.88
N VAL A 100 -14.29 -8.29 -5.88
CA VAL A 100 -15.07 -9.13 -4.96
C VAL A 100 -15.84 -8.30 -3.93
N LEU A 101 -15.21 -7.23 -3.43
CA LEU A 101 -15.76 -6.37 -2.38
C LEU A 101 -16.51 -5.14 -2.93
N TRP A 102 -16.71 -5.06 -4.23
CA TRP A 102 -17.30 -3.92 -4.92
C TRP A 102 -18.71 -3.55 -4.41
N ARG A 103 -18.98 -2.23 -4.46
CA ARG A 103 -20.30 -1.65 -4.21
C ARG A 103 -20.53 -0.44 -5.13
N PRO A 104 -21.80 -0.14 -5.51
CA PRO A 104 -22.10 1.02 -6.37
C PRO A 104 -21.68 2.36 -5.78
N GLU A 105 -21.69 2.48 -4.44
CA GLU A 105 -21.42 3.72 -3.71
C GLU A 105 -19.93 4.13 -3.78
N TRP A 106 -19.04 3.19 -4.06
CA TRP A 106 -17.61 3.43 -4.20
C TRP A 106 -16.99 2.42 -5.16
N THR A 107 -16.09 2.89 -6.00
CA THR A 107 -15.35 2.04 -6.94
C THR A 107 -13.88 2.45 -6.97
N THR A 108 -13.00 1.49 -7.22
CA THR A 108 -11.58 1.77 -7.43
C THR A 108 -11.32 2.13 -8.90
N LEU A 109 -10.19 2.81 -9.16
CA LEU A 109 -9.86 3.21 -10.52
C LEU A 109 -9.69 2.01 -11.45
N ALA A 110 -9.04 0.94 -10.95
CA ALA A 110 -8.86 -0.31 -11.69
C ALA A 110 -10.20 -0.97 -12.06
N LEU A 111 -11.15 -0.98 -11.12
CA LEU A 111 -12.48 -1.53 -11.37
C LEU A 111 -13.30 -0.65 -12.32
N ALA A 112 -13.21 0.66 -12.19
CA ALA A 112 -13.87 1.60 -13.11
C ALA A 112 -13.40 1.41 -14.56
N ILE A 113 -12.11 1.18 -14.78
CA ILE A 113 -11.55 0.85 -16.10
C ILE A 113 -12.19 -0.44 -16.62
N TYR A 114 -12.23 -1.48 -15.81
CA TYR A 114 -12.81 -2.76 -16.18
C TYR A 114 -14.29 -2.65 -16.58
N GLU A 115 -15.10 -1.93 -15.78
CA GLU A 115 -16.52 -1.70 -16.06
C GLU A 115 -16.73 -0.96 -17.39
N ARG A 116 -15.88 0.02 -17.72
CA ARG A 116 -15.97 0.75 -18.98
C ARG A 116 -15.58 -0.12 -20.17
N LEU A 117 -14.55 -0.96 -20.02
CA LEU A 117 -14.15 -1.91 -21.06
C LEU A 117 -15.22 -2.97 -21.36
N GLY A 118 -16.00 -3.35 -20.34
CA GLY A 118 -17.13 -4.28 -20.49
C GLY A 118 -18.35 -3.71 -21.20
N ARG A 119 -18.42 -2.39 -21.43
CA ARG A 119 -19.52 -1.73 -22.13
C ARG A 119 -19.22 -1.60 -23.61
N PRO A 120 -20.18 -1.95 -24.51
CA PRO A 120 -19.97 -1.80 -25.94
C PRO A 120 -19.99 -0.32 -26.37
N GLY A 121 -19.21 0.02 -27.37
CA GLY A 121 -19.16 1.34 -27.98
C GLY A 121 -17.84 2.08 -27.80
N GLU A 122 -17.58 3.06 -28.67
CA GLU A 122 -16.34 3.85 -28.64
C GLU A 122 -16.25 4.80 -27.43
N GLY A 123 -17.37 5.33 -26.94
CA GLY A 123 -17.42 6.23 -25.80
C GLY A 123 -16.85 5.59 -24.54
N PRO A 124 -17.40 4.45 -24.07
CA PRO A 124 -16.90 3.74 -22.91
C PRO A 124 -15.43 3.30 -23.07
N PHE A 125 -15.01 2.91 -24.27
CA PHE A 125 -13.62 2.57 -24.54
C PHE A 125 -12.69 3.79 -24.33
N ARG A 126 -13.04 4.96 -24.86
CA ARG A 126 -12.27 6.20 -24.66
C ARG A 126 -12.20 6.60 -23.19
N GLU A 127 -13.30 6.44 -22.44
CA GLU A 127 -13.31 6.68 -20.99
C GLU A 127 -12.36 5.71 -20.26
N ALA A 128 -12.37 4.43 -20.61
CA ALA A 128 -11.45 3.44 -20.03
C ALA A 128 -9.99 3.79 -20.28
N VAL A 129 -9.65 4.22 -21.52
CA VAL A 129 -8.28 4.65 -21.86
C VAL A 129 -7.89 5.89 -21.04
N ALA A 130 -8.79 6.87 -20.91
CA ALA A 130 -8.51 8.07 -20.10
C ALA A 130 -8.25 7.71 -18.64
N LEU A 131 -9.08 6.85 -18.04
CA LEU A 131 -8.90 6.38 -16.66
C LEU A 131 -7.59 5.59 -16.50
N ALA A 132 -7.24 4.76 -17.48
CA ALA A 132 -5.97 4.01 -17.47
C ALA A 132 -4.75 4.94 -17.54
N LEU A 133 -4.83 6.03 -18.33
CA LEU A 133 -3.79 7.07 -18.34
C LEU A 133 -3.68 7.76 -17.00
N VAL A 134 -4.80 8.10 -16.36
CA VAL A 134 -4.79 8.69 -15.01
C VAL A 134 -4.15 7.73 -14.01
N LEU A 135 -4.49 6.46 -14.04
CA LEU A 135 -3.89 5.43 -13.16
C LEU A 135 -2.37 5.31 -13.40
N ALA A 136 -1.95 5.29 -14.67
CA ALA A 136 -0.54 5.23 -15.03
C ALA A 136 0.24 6.47 -14.54
N LEU A 137 -0.32 7.66 -14.73
CA LEU A 137 0.29 8.91 -14.27
C LEU A 137 0.37 8.99 -12.74
N LEU A 138 -0.68 8.57 -12.03
CA LEU A 138 -0.67 8.50 -10.57
C LEU A 138 0.40 7.52 -10.06
N SER A 139 0.49 6.33 -10.66
CA SER A 139 1.51 5.34 -10.32
C SER A 139 2.92 5.85 -10.61
N ALA A 140 3.14 6.42 -11.79
CA ALA A 140 4.43 7.00 -12.17
C ALA A 140 4.81 8.19 -11.29
N GLY A 141 3.86 9.08 -10.98
CA GLY A 141 4.06 10.21 -10.08
C GLY A 141 4.42 9.77 -8.66
N LEU A 142 3.75 8.76 -8.16
CA LEU A 142 4.05 8.17 -6.86
C LEU A 142 5.47 7.59 -6.84
N PHE A 143 5.85 6.78 -7.83
CA PHE A 143 7.21 6.27 -7.94
C PHE A 143 8.26 7.37 -8.03
N TYR A 144 8.02 8.40 -8.84
CA TYR A 144 8.94 9.53 -8.97
C TYR A 144 9.14 10.29 -7.65
N LEU A 145 8.04 10.59 -6.94
CA LEU A 145 8.11 11.27 -5.64
C LEU A 145 8.93 10.49 -4.61
N LEU A 146 8.87 9.18 -4.68
CA LEU A 146 9.55 8.28 -3.75
C LEU A 146 11.02 8.09 -4.07
N ASP A 147 11.36 8.01 -5.36
CA ASP A 147 12.74 7.94 -5.81
C ASP A 147 13.49 9.24 -5.44
N ARG A 148 12.81 10.38 -5.60
CA ARG A 148 13.36 11.68 -5.19
C ARG A 148 13.57 11.78 -3.67
N GLY A 149 12.74 11.13 -2.87
CA GLY A 149 12.93 11.02 -1.42
C GLY A 149 14.17 10.20 -1.04
N ARG A 150 14.50 9.17 -1.80
CA ARG A 150 15.70 8.35 -1.60
C ARG A 150 17.01 9.12 -1.80
N GLY A 151 17.09 9.99 -2.81
CA GLY A 151 18.29 10.79 -3.10
C GLY A 151 18.59 11.89 -2.08
N ARG A 152 17.72 12.14 -1.10
CA ARG A 152 17.90 13.16 -0.07
C ARG A 152 18.53 12.62 1.23
N PHE A 153 18.63 11.31 1.37
CA PHE A 153 19.11 10.61 2.58
C PHE A 153 20.31 9.66 2.31
N GLY A 154 20.92 9.75 1.11
CA GLY A 154 22.13 9.04 0.73
C GLY A 154 23.38 9.91 0.80
#